data_bdfe22d00b58c9ca229916258353badd
#
_entry.id   bdfe22d00b58c9ca229916258353badd
#
_cell.length_a   1.000
_cell.length_b   1.000
_cell.length_c   1.000
_cell.angle_alpha   90.00
_cell.angle_beta   90.00
_cell.angle_gamma   90.00
#
_symmetry.space_group_name_H-M   'P 1'
#
loop_
_entity.id
_entity.type
_entity.pdbx_description
1 polymer ?
#
loop_
_entity_poly.entity_id
_entity_poly.type
_entity_poly.pdbx_seq_one_letter_code
_entity_poly.pdbx_strand_id
1 'polypeptide(L)'
;MKYQKVGDIVIVKKELNEEEIKEIVKRIKCKTIVLYTTQITGEFRTPHVKILFGKETETIHKEYGCLFKLDVSKIMWSQGNIEERKRMAFMTNENEVVVDMFAGIGYFTIPLAKYSKPKLIYAIEKNPTAYHYLCENIKLNKLNNVIPILADNREVELKDVADRVIMGYVHKTHKFLDKAFEFLKNKGVIHYHETVAEKIMYERPIERLKFYAEKNGYKLIDYEIRKIKKYAPGVWHVVVDAEFKSYAYI
;
A
#
# COMPACT_ATOMS: atom_id res chain seq x y z
N MET A 1 24.50 13.74 2.62
CA MET A 1 23.34 14.11 1.75
C MET A 1 22.21 13.12 1.95
N LYS A 2 20.93 13.58 2.00
CA LYS A 2 19.76 12.71 2.20
C LYS A 2 19.13 12.35 0.83
N TYR A 3 19.11 11.07 0.50
CA TYR A 3 18.54 10.55 -0.76
C TYR A 3 17.78 9.25 -0.50
N GLN A 4 16.96 8.83 -1.46
CA GLN A 4 16.29 7.54 -1.48
C GLN A 4 16.81 6.73 -2.68
N LYS A 5 17.18 5.46 -2.46
CA LYS A 5 17.53 4.54 -3.55
C LYS A 5 16.35 3.61 -3.82
N VAL A 6 15.95 3.52 -5.10
CA VAL A 6 14.91 2.62 -5.60
C VAL A 6 15.50 1.86 -6.78
N GLY A 7 15.79 0.57 -6.60
CA GLY A 7 16.56 -0.19 -7.56
C GLY A 7 17.92 0.44 -7.85
N ASP A 8 18.17 0.79 -9.09
CA ASP A 8 19.37 1.49 -9.56
C ASP A 8 19.14 2.99 -9.82
N ILE A 9 18.06 3.56 -9.30
CA ILE A 9 17.72 4.99 -9.39
C ILE A 9 17.86 5.64 -8.02
N VAL A 10 18.42 6.86 -8.00
CA VAL A 10 18.50 7.73 -6.82
C VAL A 10 17.49 8.85 -6.93
N ILE A 11 16.68 9.02 -5.89
CA ILE A 11 15.68 10.09 -5.78
C ILE A 11 16.17 11.09 -4.74
N VAL A 12 16.24 12.37 -5.12
CA VAL A 12 16.60 13.49 -4.24
C VAL A 12 15.44 14.48 -4.12
N LYS A 13 15.46 15.30 -3.07
CA LYS A 13 14.45 16.33 -2.78
C LYS A 13 14.99 17.77 -2.85
N LYS A 14 16.22 17.93 -3.27
CA LYS A 14 16.86 19.24 -3.48
C LYS A 14 17.67 19.20 -4.77
N GLU A 15 17.82 20.34 -5.43
CA GLU A 15 18.76 20.50 -6.54
C GLU A 15 20.17 20.09 -6.11
N LEU A 16 20.90 19.50 -7.04
CA LEU A 16 22.29 19.10 -6.88
C LEU A 16 23.17 19.84 -7.87
N ASN A 17 24.38 20.19 -7.47
CA ASN A 17 25.40 20.67 -8.37
C ASN A 17 26.13 19.49 -9.06
N GLU A 18 26.98 19.79 -10.04
CA GLU A 18 27.68 18.76 -10.82
C GLU A 18 28.60 17.88 -9.97
N GLU A 19 29.24 18.44 -8.94
CA GLU A 19 30.15 17.71 -8.06
C GLU A 19 29.36 16.71 -7.19
N GLU A 20 28.23 17.14 -6.61
CA GLU A 20 27.33 16.30 -5.83
C GLU A 20 26.78 15.13 -6.71
N ILE A 21 26.44 15.40 -7.97
CA ILE A 21 25.99 14.37 -8.92
C ILE A 21 27.10 13.35 -9.18
N LYS A 22 28.32 13.81 -9.50
CA LYS A 22 29.49 12.95 -9.73
C LYS A 22 29.81 12.08 -8.52
N GLU A 23 29.75 12.66 -7.31
CA GLU A 23 29.98 11.93 -6.06
C GLU A 23 28.92 10.80 -5.86
N ILE A 24 27.63 11.11 -6.06
CA ILE A 24 26.55 10.12 -5.93
C ILE A 24 26.74 8.99 -6.93
N VAL A 25 26.97 9.29 -8.20
CA VAL A 25 27.17 8.30 -9.27
C VAL A 25 28.34 7.37 -8.92
N LYS A 26 29.49 7.95 -8.52
CA LYS A 26 30.69 7.18 -8.15
C LYS A 26 30.43 6.26 -6.96
N ARG A 27 29.77 6.76 -5.91
CA ARG A 27 29.57 6.04 -4.64
C ARG A 27 28.47 4.99 -4.71
N ILE A 28 27.35 5.30 -5.40
CA ILE A 28 26.12 4.49 -5.36
C ILE A 28 25.96 3.62 -6.59
N LYS A 29 26.69 3.90 -7.66
CA LYS A 29 26.58 3.21 -8.96
C LYS A 29 25.13 3.16 -9.45
N CYS A 30 24.47 4.32 -9.49
CA CYS A 30 23.10 4.44 -10.01
C CYS A 30 23.12 4.76 -11.50
N LYS A 31 22.08 4.33 -12.23
CA LYS A 31 21.91 4.67 -13.64
C LYS A 31 21.26 6.03 -13.87
N THR A 32 20.44 6.48 -12.92
CA THR A 32 19.70 7.73 -13.04
C THR A 32 19.57 8.40 -11.66
N ILE A 33 19.63 9.73 -11.66
CA ILE A 33 19.30 10.57 -10.50
C ILE A 33 18.11 11.44 -10.89
N VAL A 34 17.03 11.37 -10.10
CA VAL A 34 15.85 12.21 -10.30
C VAL A 34 15.62 13.11 -9.08
N LEU A 35 15.20 14.33 -9.35
CA LEU A 35 14.70 15.27 -8.35
C LEU A 35 13.18 15.20 -8.31
N TYR A 36 12.59 14.98 -7.14
CA TYR A 36 11.16 15.20 -6.91
C TYR A 36 10.92 16.71 -6.72
N THR A 37 10.27 17.34 -7.72
CA THR A 37 10.16 18.81 -7.81
C THR A 37 9.03 19.38 -6.97
N THR A 38 7.99 18.60 -6.68
CA THR A 38 6.82 19.02 -5.91
C THR A 38 6.40 17.97 -4.90
N GLN A 39 5.51 18.36 -3.97
CA GLN A 39 4.81 17.38 -3.14
C GLN A 39 3.93 16.49 -4.01
N ILE A 40 3.91 15.19 -3.68
CA ILE A 40 3.08 14.21 -4.36
C ILE A 40 1.62 14.49 -4.00
N THR A 41 0.82 14.85 -4.99
CA THR A 41 -0.60 15.24 -4.85
C THR A 41 -1.50 14.45 -5.80
N GLY A 42 -2.80 14.71 -5.71
CA GLY A 42 -3.80 14.06 -6.56
C GLY A 42 -4.19 12.65 -6.11
N GLU A 43 -5.22 12.13 -6.73
CA GLU A 43 -5.79 10.81 -6.41
C GLU A 43 -4.78 9.68 -6.65
N PHE A 44 -4.05 9.73 -7.74
CA PHE A 44 -3.08 8.70 -8.13
C PHE A 44 -1.69 8.91 -7.55
N ARG A 45 -1.46 10.01 -6.82
CA ARG A 45 -0.18 10.31 -6.17
C ARG A 45 1.02 10.25 -7.12
N THR A 46 0.82 10.76 -8.34
CA THR A 46 1.85 10.77 -9.38
C THR A 46 3.00 11.73 -8.99
N PRO A 47 4.26 11.26 -9.02
CA PRO A 47 5.40 12.12 -8.79
C PRO A 47 5.61 13.11 -9.93
N HIS A 48 6.17 14.28 -9.61
CA HIS A 48 6.71 15.21 -10.60
C HIS A 48 8.23 15.18 -10.49
N VAL A 49 8.91 14.78 -11.55
CA VAL A 49 10.36 14.57 -11.53
C VAL A 49 11.09 15.42 -12.57
N LYS A 50 12.33 15.82 -12.21
CA LYS A 50 13.33 16.36 -13.12
C LYS A 50 14.51 15.38 -13.12
N ILE A 51 14.97 14.96 -14.29
CA ILE A 51 16.16 14.10 -14.41
C ILE A 51 17.39 14.98 -14.26
N LEU A 52 18.24 14.66 -13.28
CA LEU A 52 19.51 15.36 -13.05
C LEU A 52 20.70 14.61 -13.68
N PHE A 53 20.59 13.27 -13.81
CA PHE A 53 21.61 12.42 -14.43
C PHE A 53 20.92 11.17 -15.02
N GLY A 54 21.48 10.66 -16.11
CA GLY A 54 20.91 9.49 -16.78
C GLY A 54 19.71 9.82 -17.66
N LYS A 55 18.89 8.81 -17.99
CA LYS A 55 17.72 8.97 -18.86
C LYS A 55 16.53 8.12 -18.44
N GLU A 56 16.77 6.89 -17.99
CA GLU A 56 15.72 5.91 -17.72
C GLU A 56 15.17 6.09 -16.31
N THR A 57 13.85 6.08 -16.18
CA THR A 57 13.15 6.20 -14.89
C THR A 57 12.47 4.91 -14.45
N GLU A 58 12.46 3.88 -15.31
CA GLU A 58 11.97 2.55 -14.96
C GLU A 58 13.09 1.71 -14.30
N THR A 59 12.76 0.99 -13.24
CA THR A 59 13.71 0.15 -12.52
C THR A 59 13.03 -1.05 -11.87
N ILE A 60 13.83 -2.02 -11.41
CA ILE A 60 13.38 -3.11 -10.54
C ILE A 60 13.98 -2.89 -9.15
N HIS A 61 13.11 -2.64 -8.17
CA HIS A 61 13.48 -2.54 -6.76
C HIS A 61 13.31 -3.89 -6.06
N LYS A 62 14.31 -4.30 -5.29
CA LYS A 62 14.25 -5.52 -4.47
C LYS A 62 14.08 -5.14 -3.01
N GLU A 63 13.03 -5.66 -2.38
CA GLU A 63 12.75 -5.47 -0.95
C GLU A 63 12.30 -6.80 -0.34
N TYR A 64 12.98 -7.26 0.72
CA TYR A 64 12.68 -8.54 1.40
C TYR A 64 12.42 -9.71 0.43
N GLY A 65 13.29 -9.87 -0.60
CA GLY A 65 13.16 -10.94 -1.58
C GLY A 65 12.03 -10.79 -2.60
N CYS A 66 11.18 -9.78 -2.49
CA CYS A 66 10.20 -9.40 -3.50
C CYS A 66 10.82 -8.45 -4.53
N LEU A 67 10.38 -8.56 -5.77
CA LEU A 67 10.81 -7.73 -6.89
C LEU A 67 9.66 -6.81 -7.30
N PHE A 68 9.96 -5.51 -7.41
CA PHE A 68 9.00 -4.49 -7.82
C PHE A 68 9.54 -3.70 -9.00
N LYS A 69 8.98 -3.93 -10.18
CA LYS A 69 9.20 -3.11 -11.35
C LYS A 69 8.34 -1.87 -11.24
N LEU A 70 8.90 -0.70 -11.47
CA LEU A 70 8.19 0.57 -11.46
C LEU A 70 8.94 1.64 -12.24
N ASP A 71 8.21 2.64 -12.71
CA ASP A 71 8.75 3.89 -13.23
C ASP A 71 8.63 4.96 -12.13
N VAL A 72 9.76 5.43 -11.60
CA VAL A 72 9.78 6.41 -10.48
C VAL A 72 9.24 7.79 -10.88
N SER A 73 9.07 8.05 -12.19
CA SER A 73 8.42 9.26 -12.69
C SER A 73 6.89 9.18 -12.68
N LYS A 74 6.33 7.97 -12.55
CA LYS A 74 4.88 7.70 -12.60
C LYS A 74 4.35 7.13 -11.29
N ILE A 75 5.18 6.36 -10.59
CA ILE A 75 4.81 5.60 -9.39
C ILE A 75 5.68 6.01 -8.22
N MET A 76 5.04 6.37 -7.11
CA MET A 76 5.73 6.72 -5.86
C MET A 76 6.15 5.47 -5.10
N TRP A 77 7.41 5.44 -4.63
CA TRP A 77 7.88 4.43 -3.68
C TRP A 77 8.06 5.03 -2.28
N SER A 78 7.31 4.52 -1.29
CA SER A 78 7.40 4.98 0.11
C SER A 78 8.33 4.09 0.94
N GLN A 79 9.50 4.59 1.33
CA GLN A 79 10.40 3.92 2.27
C GLN A 79 9.80 3.79 3.68
N GLY A 80 8.98 4.76 4.10
CA GLY A 80 8.42 4.77 5.45
C GLY A 80 7.38 3.68 5.75
N ASN A 81 7.06 2.81 4.77
CA ASN A 81 6.14 1.70 4.93
C ASN A 81 6.82 0.33 4.87
N ILE A 82 8.17 0.30 4.88
CA ILE A 82 8.95 -0.94 4.77
C ILE A 82 8.56 -1.96 5.84
N GLU A 83 8.55 -1.56 7.12
CA GLU A 83 8.24 -2.47 8.22
C GLU A 83 6.78 -2.97 8.16
N GLU A 84 5.86 -2.11 7.73
CA GLU A 84 4.45 -2.51 7.56
C GLU A 84 4.28 -3.49 6.40
N ARG A 85 4.95 -3.28 5.27
CA ARG A 85 4.94 -4.27 4.17
C ARG A 85 5.51 -5.62 4.60
N LYS A 86 6.61 -5.60 5.39
CA LYS A 86 7.20 -6.81 5.94
C LYS A 86 6.24 -7.52 6.91
N ARG A 87 5.59 -6.77 7.81
CA ARG A 87 4.63 -7.33 8.75
C ARG A 87 3.45 -7.98 8.03
N MET A 88 2.85 -7.25 7.10
CA MET A 88 1.70 -7.73 6.32
C MET A 88 2.02 -9.01 5.52
N ALA A 89 3.27 -9.20 5.09
CA ALA A 89 3.71 -10.40 4.37
C ALA A 89 3.44 -11.72 5.11
N PHE A 90 3.23 -11.68 6.43
CA PHE A 90 3.06 -12.85 7.31
C PHE A 90 1.71 -12.85 8.06
N MET A 91 0.75 -12.04 7.64
CA MET A 91 -0.52 -11.83 8.37
C MET A 91 -1.66 -12.78 7.95
N THR A 92 -1.45 -13.62 6.94
CA THR A 92 -2.48 -14.56 6.46
C THR A 92 -2.02 -16.01 6.55
N ASN A 93 -2.92 -16.94 6.29
CA ASN A 93 -2.63 -18.36 6.11
C ASN A 93 -3.14 -18.84 4.73
N GLU A 94 -2.79 -20.06 4.36
CA GLU A 94 -3.06 -20.67 3.05
C GLU A 94 -4.56 -20.89 2.74
N ASN A 95 -5.43 -20.82 3.74
CA ASN A 95 -6.88 -21.00 3.56
C ASN A 95 -7.63 -19.68 3.33
N GLU A 96 -6.99 -18.53 3.63
CA GLU A 96 -7.65 -17.22 3.54
C GLU A 96 -7.79 -16.73 2.10
N VAL A 97 -8.92 -16.09 1.83
CA VAL A 97 -9.14 -15.24 0.66
C VAL A 97 -8.96 -13.78 1.11
N VAL A 98 -8.15 -13.04 0.38
CA VAL A 98 -7.80 -11.64 0.70
C VAL A 98 -8.32 -10.71 -0.39
N VAL A 99 -8.85 -9.55 0.00
CA VAL A 99 -9.12 -8.43 -0.91
C VAL A 99 -8.18 -7.27 -0.54
N ASP A 100 -7.27 -6.92 -1.44
CA ASP A 100 -6.47 -5.69 -1.35
C ASP A 100 -7.17 -4.60 -2.15
N MET A 101 -7.83 -3.67 -1.44
CA MET A 101 -8.68 -2.63 -2.06
C MET A 101 -7.90 -1.53 -2.77
N PHE A 102 -6.59 -1.41 -2.50
CA PHE A 102 -5.73 -0.34 -3.00
C PHE A 102 -4.34 -0.88 -3.32
N ALA A 103 -4.29 -1.85 -4.22
CA ALA A 103 -3.10 -2.68 -4.42
C ALA A 103 -1.87 -1.90 -4.94
N GLY A 104 -2.07 -0.78 -5.65
CA GLY A 104 -0.98 -0.07 -6.27
C GLY A 104 -0.22 -0.97 -7.24
N ILE A 105 1.09 -1.01 -7.13
CA ILE A 105 1.94 -1.93 -7.87
C ILE A 105 2.12 -3.29 -7.17
N GLY A 106 1.30 -3.57 -6.13
CA GLY A 106 1.36 -4.78 -5.32
C GLY A 106 2.13 -4.62 -4.02
N TYR A 107 2.11 -3.43 -3.41
CA TYR A 107 2.92 -3.13 -2.21
C TYR A 107 2.69 -4.11 -1.06
N PHE A 108 1.45 -4.48 -0.76
CA PHE A 108 1.08 -5.51 0.21
C PHE A 108 0.82 -6.87 -0.47
N THR A 109 0.17 -6.86 -1.62
CA THR A 109 -0.20 -8.04 -2.39
C THR A 109 0.99 -8.96 -2.68
N ILE A 110 2.11 -8.42 -3.22
CA ILE A 110 3.26 -9.24 -3.65
C ILE A 110 3.93 -9.95 -2.47
N PRO A 111 4.33 -9.27 -1.37
CA PRO A 111 4.94 -9.97 -0.24
C PRO A 111 3.97 -10.93 0.44
N LEU A 112 2.69 -10.58 0.56
CA LEU A 112 1.67 -11.45 1.14
C LEU A 112 1.49 -12.74 0.33
N ALA A 113 1.33 -12.63 -0.99
CA ALA A 113 1.19 -13.77 -1.90
C ALA A 113 2.40 -14.70 -1.86
N LYS A 114 3.60 -14.12 -1.69
CA LYS A 114 4.87 -14.86 -1.70
C LYS A 114 5.15 -15.61 -0.40
N TYR A 115 4.86 -15.00 0.75
CA TYR A 115 5.27 -15.52 2.05
C TYR A 115 4.16 -16.22 2.81
N SER A 116 3.02 -15.60 3.00
CA SER A 116 1.85 -16.23 3.63
C SER A 116 1.11 -17.20 2.71
N LYS A 117 1.20 -16.99 1.39
CA LYS A 117 0.58 -17.85 0.36
C LYS A 117 -0.91 -18.10 0.61
N PRO A 118 -1.74 -17.06 0.79
CA PRO A 118 -3.17 -17.25 0.96
C PRO A 118 -3.74 -17.97 -0.27
N LYS A 119 -4.92 -18.58 -0.10
CA LYS A 119 -5.63 -19.29 -1.18
C LYS A 119 -5.82 -18.42 -2.41
N LEU A 120 -6.18 -17.15 -2.21
CA LEU A 120 -6.42 -16.20 -3.28
C LEU A 120 -6.31 -14.76 -2.77
N ILE A 121 -5.78 -13.86 -3.61
CA ILE A 121 -5.80 -12.42 -3.40
C ILE A 121 -6.49 -11.75 -4.59
N TYR A 122 -7.58 -11.03 -4.35
CA TYR A 122 -8.13 -10.06 -5.28
C TYR A 122 -7.43 -8.73 -5.07
N ALA A 123 -6.63 -8.29 -6.03
CA ALA A 123 -5.83 -7.08 -5.94
C ALA A 123 -6.44 -5.98 -6.83
N ILE A 124 -7.15 -5.04 -6.22
CA ILE A 124 -7.92 -4.01 -6.92
C ILE A 124 -7.08 -2.74 -7.01
N GLU A 125 -6.93 -2.20 -8.21
CA GLU A 125 -6.22 -0.95 -8.47
C GLU A 125 -6.96 -0.15 -9.52
N LYS A 126 -7.21 1.13 -9.22
CA LYS A 126 -7.94 2.05 -10.08
C LYS A 126 -7.04 2.74 -11.11
N ASN A 127 -5.77 3.00 -10.76
CA ASN A 127 -4.80 3.66 -11.63
C ASN A 127 -4.29 2.69 -12.71
N PRO A 128 -4.56 2.91 -14.02
CA PRO A 128 -4.12 1.98 -15.07
C PRO A 128 -2.60 1.79 -15.12
N THR A 129 -1.82 2.82 -14.80
CA THR A 129 -0.36 2.74 -14.77
C THR A 129 0.11 1.86 -13.61
N ALA A 130 -0.45 2.02 -12.42
CA ALA A 130 -0.12 1.18 -11.27
C ALA A 130 -0.58 -0.27 -11.50
N TYR A 131 -1.76 -0.48 -12.07
CA TYR A 131 -2.28 -1.79 -12.46
C TYR A 131 -1.37 -2.51 -13.45
N HIS A 132 -0.85 -1.80 -14.46
CA HIS A 132 0.13 -2.36 -15.39
C HIS A 132 1.35 -2.94 -14.62
N TYR A 133 1.94 -2.16 -13.72
CA TYR A 133 3.05 -2.63 -12.89
C TYR A 133 2.65 -3.71 -11.89
N LEU A 134 1.43 -3.71 -11.38
CA LEU A 134 0.92 -4.81 -10.55
C LEU A 134 0.97 -6.14 -11.32
N CYS A 135 0.45 -6.16 -12.54
CA CYS A 135 0.48 -7.34 -13.41
C CYS A 135 1.91 -7.81 -13.72
N GLU A 136 2.81 -6.87 -14.05
CA GLU A 136 4.22 -7.18 -14.28
C GLU A 136 4.89 -7.75 -13.01
N ASN A 137 4.59 -7.20 -11.84
CA ASN A 137 5.16 -7.64 -10.57
C ASN A 137 4.65 -9.02 -10.14
N ILE A 138 3.39 -9.34 -10.40
CA ILE A 138 2.84 -10.69 -10.20
C ILE A 138 3.63 -11.71 -11.01
N LYS A 139 3.86 -11.45 -12.31
CA LYS A 139 4.65 -12.30 -13.20
C LYS A 139 6.11 -12.40 -12.75
N LEU A 140 6.73 -11.25 -12.43
CA LEU A 140 8.14 -11.16 -12.02
C LEU A 140 8.44 -11.97 -10.76
N ASN A 141 7.48 -12.03 -9.83
CA ASN A 141 7.56 -12.83 -8.60
C ASN A 141 7.02 -14.26 -8.75
N LYS A 142 6.57 -14.66 -9.95
CA LYS A 142 6.02 -15.99 -10.25
C LYS A 142 4.85 -16.38 -9.35
N LEU A 143 3.94 -15.46 -9.10
CA LEU A 143 2.77 -15.67 -8.23
C LEU A 143 1.58 -16.18 -9.06
N ASN A 144 0.88 -17.18 -8.52
CA ASN A 144 -0.27 -17.82 -9.17
C ASN A 144 -1.57 -17.71 -8.36
N ASN A 145 -1.51 -17.07 -7.21
CA ASN A 145 -2.62 -16.89 -6.27
C ASN A 145 -3.12 -15.45 -6.19
N VAL A 146 -2.90 -14.64 -7.23
CA VAL A 146 -3.33 -13.23 -7.29
C VAL A 146 -4.15 -12.99 -8.54
N ILE A 147 -5.33 -12.41 -8.38
CA ILE A 147 -6.18 -11.91 -9.46
C ILE A 147 -6.15 -10.38 -9.42
N PRO A 148 -5.43 -9.71 -10.34
CA PRO A 148 -5.45 -8.26 -10.44
C PRO A 148 -6.75 -7.78 -11.10
N ILE A 149 -7.34 -6.71 -10.57
CA ILE A 149 -8.60 -6.10 -11.07
C ILE A 149 -8.36 -4.61 -11.30
N LEU A 150 -8.52 -4.16 -12.56
CA LEU A 150 -8.48 -2.72 -12.90
C LEU A 150 -9.88 -2.14 -12.72
N ALA A 151 -10.15 -1.55 -11.57
CA ALA A 151 -11.42 -0.91 -11.26
C ALA A 151 -11.31 0.05 -10.07
N ASP A 152 -12.28 0.95 -9.93
CA ASP A 152 -12.57 1.54 -8.62
C ASP A 152 -13.14 0.43 -7.73
N ASN A 153 -12.60 0.26 -6.52
CA ASN A 153 -13.04 -0.83 -5.64
C ASN A 153 -14.53 -0.77 -5.27
N ARG A 154 -15.14 0.42 -5.35
CA ARG A 154 -16.58 0.62 -5.12
C ARG A 154 -17.47 0.00 -6.20
N GLU A 155 -16.92 -0.22 -7.40
CA GLU A 155 -17.62 -0.76 -8.56
C GLU A 155 -17.43 -2.27 -8.73
N VAL A 156 -16.58 -2.90 -7.89
CA VAL A 156 -16.30 -4.34 -7.97
C VAL A 156 -17.42 -5.14 -7.31
N GLU A 157 -18.02 -6.05 -8.05
CA GLU A 157 -19.17 -6.87 -7.62
C GLU A 157 -18.74 -8.16 -6.89
N LEU A 158 -17.87 -8.03 -5.87
CA LEU A 158 -17.53 -9.12 -4.97
C LEU A 158 -18.28 -8.94 -3.64
N LYS A 159 -18.88 -10.03 -3.11
CA LYS A 159 -19.58 -10.01 -1.82
C LYS A 159 -19.26 -11.25 -1.02
N ASP A 160 -19.10 -11.08 0.30
CA ASP A 160 -18.91 -12.18 1.27
C ASP A 160 -17.79 -13.16 0.86
N VAL A 161 -16.70 -12.67 0.24
CA VAL A 161 -15.62 -13.51 -0.29
C VAL A 161 -14.36 -13.46 0.56
N ALA A 162 -14.14 -12.38 1.30
CA ALA A 162 -12.86 -12.11 1.97
C ALA A 162 -12.85 -12.56 3.44
N ASP A 163 -11.84 -13.34 3.81
CA ASP A 163 -11.47 -13.57 5.21
C ASP A 163 -10.70 -12.36 5.74
N ARG A 164 -10.09 -11.57 4.82
CA ARG A 164 -9.26 -10.41 5.14
C ARG A 164 -9.38 -9.33 4.07
N VAL A 165 -9.53 -8.08 4.51
CA VAL A 165 -9.56 -6.91 3.63
C VAL A 165 -8.44 -5.96 4.00
N ILE A 166 -7.64 -5.53 3.01
CA ILE A 166 -6.55 -4.58 3.19
C ILE A 166 -6.97 -3.23 2.60
N MET A 167 -6.97 -2.19 3.45
CA MET A 167 -7.31 -0.83 3.07
C MET A 167 -6.07 0.07 3.14
N GLY A 168 -5.09 -0.18 2.26
CA GLY A 168 -3.77 0.47 2.23
C GLY A 168 -3.77 1.93 1.76
N TYR A 169 -4.90 2.61 1.78
CA TYR A 169 -5.07 4.02 1.45
C TYR A 169 -5.10 4.86 2.72
N VAL A 170 -4.44 6.03 2.73
CA VAL A 170 -4.29 6.82 3.97
C VAL A 170 -5.17 8.08 4.01
N HIS A 171 -5.76 8.47 2.87
CA HIS A 171 -6.60 9.66 2.78
C HIS A 171 -8.07 9.30 2.64
N LYS A 172 -8.91 9.73 3.59
CA LYS A 172 -10.35 9.49 3.55
C LYS A 172 -10.75 8.01 3.44
N THR A 173 -9.90 7.10 3.93
CA THR A 173 -10.07 5.63 3.86
C THR A 173 -11.41 5.18 4.44
N HIS A 174 -11.92 5.87 5.46
CA HIS A 174 -13.22 5.60 6.05
C HIS A 174 -14.40 5.64 5.05
N LYS A 175 -14.29 6.38 3.95
CA LYS A 175 -15.32 6.44 2.90
C LYS A 175 -15.49 5.14 2.10
N PHE A 176 -14.59 4.20 2.29
CA PHE A 176 -14.58 2.90 1.61
C PHE A 176 -14.94 1.75 2.57
N LEU A 177 -15.25 2.05 3.84
CA LEU A 177 -15.56 1.01 4.84
C LEU A 177 -16.83 0.25 4.50
N ASP A 178 -17.89 0.90 3.99
CA ASP A 178 -19.10 0.17 3.55
C ASP A 178 -18.72 -0.93 2.53
N LYS A 179 -17.86 -0.60 1.56
CA LYS A 179 -17.41 -1.55 0.56
C LYS A 179 -16.49 -2.65 1.13
N ALA A 180 -15.66 -2.31 2.12
CA ALA A 180 -14.83 -3.29 2.81
C ALA A 180 -15.69 -4.34 3.54
N PHE A 181 -16.78 -3.91 4.20
CA PHE A 181 -17.74 -4.83 4.84
C PHE A 181 -18.53 -5.65 3.82
N GLU A 182 -18.83 -5.11 2.63
CA GLU A 182 -19.47 -5.89 1.55
C GLU A 182 -18.57 -7.04 1.05
N PHE A 183 -17.25 -6.84 1.03
CA PHE A 183 -16.29 -7.90 0.68
C PHE A 183 -16.12 -8.93 1.79
N LEU A 184 -16.28 -8.53 3.06
CA LEU A 184 -15.94 -9.34 4.22
C LEU A 184 -16.96 -10.48 4.40
N LYS A 185 -16.49 -11.71 4.66
CA LYS A 185 -17.30 -12.82 5.11
C LYS A 185 -17.90 -12.55 6.49
N ASN A 186 -18.82 -13.42 6.94
CA ASN A 186 -19.47 -13.34 8.25
C ASN A 186 -18.52 -13.19 9.45
N LYS A 187 -17.28 -13.61 9.30
CA LYS A 187 -16.16 -13.35 10.21
C LYS A 187 -14.92 -13.02 9.39
N GLY A 188 -14.17 -11.99 9.77
CA GLY A 188 -12.92 -11.66 9.11
C GLY A 188 -12.21 -10.44 9.70
N VAL A 189 -11.12 -10.05 9.07
CA VAL A 189 -10.23 -8.98 9.54
C VAL A 189 -10.18 -7.86 8.51
N ILE A 190 -10.23 -6.61 8.97
CA ILE A 190 -9.94 -5.43 8.15
C ILE A 190 -8.66 -4.79 8.66
N HIS A 191 -7.67 -4.61 7.78
CA HIS A 191 -6.48 -3.80 8.00
C HIS A 191 -6.77 -2.36 7.56
N TYR A 192 -7.19 -1.53 8.49
CA TYR A 192 -7.64 -0.18 8.21
C TYR A 192 -6.51 0.84 8.43
N HIS A 193 -6.01 1.43 7.34
CA HIS A 193 -5.00 2.49 7.38
C HIS A 193 -5.65 3.87 7.40
N GLU A 194 -5.16 4.74 8.27
CA GLU A 194 -5.65 6.13 8.38
C GLU A 194 -4.53 7.10 8.75
N THR A 195 -4.65 8.35 8.28
CA THR A 195 -3.89 9.47 8.86
C THR A 195 -4.75 10.18 9.88
N VAL A 196 -4.23 10.37 11.09
CA VAL A 196 -4.98 10.87 12.23
C VAL A 196 -4.14 11.81 13.09
N ALA A 197 -4.75 12.85 13.65
CA ALA A 197 -4.10 13.72 14.63
C ALA A 197 -3.71 12.93 15.87
N GLU A 198 -2.52 13.20 16.42
CA GLU A 198 -1.94 12.44 17.53
C GLU A 198 -2.86 12.37 18.76
N LYS A 199 -3.59 13.46 19.01
CA LYS A 199 -4.49 13.59 20.19
C LYS A 199 -5.68 12.60 20.16
N ILE A 200 -6.12 12.16 18.98
CA ILE A 200 -7.32 11.33 18.79
C ILE A 200 -7.03 10.03 18.04
N MET A 201 -5.76 9.63 17.98
CA MET A 201 -5.37 8.48 17.14
C MET A 201 -5.81 7.12 17.68
N TYR A 202 -6.10 7.01 18.97
CA TYR A 202 -6.64 5.79 19.60
C TYR A 202 -8.17 5.76 19.61
N GLU A 203 -8.83 6.88 19.40
CA GLU A 203 -10.29 7.03 19.48
C GLU A 203 -10.91 7.03 18.08
N ARG A 204 -10.58 8.02 17.25
CA ARG A 204 -11.24 8.26 15.96
C ARG A 204 -11.24 7.07 15.01
N PRO A 205 -10.13 6.32 14.81
CA PRO A 205 -10.15 5.14 13.93
C PRO A 205 -11.11 4.06 14.42
N ILE A 206 -11.15 3.83 15.75
CA ILE A 206 -12.03 2.82 16.37
C ILE A 206 -13.49 3.23 16.30
N GLU A 207 -13.83 4.48 16.58
CA GLU A 207 -15.19 5.01 16.45
C GLU A 207 -15.72 4.85 15.02
N ARG A 208 -14.88 5.14 14.01
CA ARG A 208 -15.21 4.94 12.61
C ARG A 208 -15.47 3.47 12.29
N LEU A 209 -14.58 2.59 12.71
CA LEU A 209 -14.73 1.15 12.50
C LEU A 209 -15.99 0.61 13.16
N LYS A 210 -16.31 1.00 14.41
CA LYS A 210 -17.54 0.61 15.11
C LYS A 210 -18.77 1.11 14.37
N PHE A 211 -18.80 2.39 14.02
CA PHE A 211 -19.94 2.99 13.31
C PHE A 211 -20.25 2.27 11.99
N TYR A 212 -19.22 2.03 11.16
CA TYR A 212 -19.43 1.35 9.89
C TYR A 212 -19.70 -0.15 10.06
N ALA A 213 -19.17 -0.80 11.08
CA ALA A 213 -19.48 -2.18 11.41
C ALA A 213 -20.95 -2.33 11.75
N GLU A 214 -21.46 -1.55 12.71
CA GLU A 214 -22.89 -1.56 13.11
C GLU A 214 -23.81 -1.28 11.93
N LYS A 215 -23.49 -0.27 11.10
CA LYS A 215 -24.23 0.08 9.88
C LYS A 215 -24.36 -1.10 8.92
N ASN A 216 -23.32 -1.93 8.82
CA ASN A 216 -23.26 -3.07 7.88
C ASN A 216 -23.60 -4.42 8.53
N GLY A 217 -24.11 -4.44 9.76
CA GLY A 217 -24.55 -5.65 10.43
C GLY A 217 -23.42 -6.47 11.05
N TYR A 218 -22.30 -5.83 11.41
CA TYR A 218 -21.16 -6.46 12.06
C TYR A 218 -20.89 -5.87 13.45
N LYS A 219 -20.27 -6.69 14.28
CA LYS A 219 -19.71 -6.29 15.59
C LYS A 219 -18.19 -6.33 15.52
N LEU A 220 -17.55 -5.28 16.05
CA LEU A 220 -16.10 -5.27 16.29
C LEU A 220 -15.82 -6.21 17.48
N ILE A 221 -15.02 -7.24 17.27
CA ILE A 221 -14.69 -8.28 18.26
C ILE A 221 -13.40 -7.94 18.99
N ASP A 222 -12.34 -7.63 18.21
CA ASP A 222 -11.01 -7.31 18.72
C ASP A 222 -10.29 -6.37 17.77
N TYR A 223 -9.30 -5.63 18.29
CA TYR A 223 -8.47 -4.75 17.46
C TYR A 223 -7.12 -4.46 18.09
N GLU A 224 -6.16 -4.17 17.23
CA GLU A 224 -4.84 -3.64 17.59
C GLU A 224 -4.54 -2.39 16.78
N ILE A 225 -4.06 -1.31 17.42
CA ILE A 225 -3.64 -0.07 16.74
C ILE A 225 -2.11 -0.01 16.72
N ARG A 226 -1.56 0.27 15.53
CA ARG A 226 -0.12 0.42 15.31
C ARG A 226 0.20 1.78 14.69
N LYS A 227 1.21 2.46 15.25
CA LYS A 227 1.82 3.65 14.64
C LYS A 227 2.80 3.21 13.56
N ILE A 228 2.58 3.66 12.34
CA ILE A 228 3.44 3.31 11.20
C ILE A 228 4.55 4.36 11.04
N LYS A 229 4.16 5.62 10.87
CA LYS A 229 5.10 6.75 10.73
C LYS A 229 4.43 8.09 10.99
N LYS A 230 5.23 9.10 11.31
CA LYS A 230 4.75 10.49 11.26
C LYS A 230 4.43 10.85 9.79
N TYR A 231 3.22 11.33 9.57
CA TYR A 231 2.76 11.77 8.25
C TYR A 231 3.02 13.27 8.04
N ALA A 232 2.74 14.05 9.08
CA ALA A 232 3.01 15.49 9.19
C ALA A 232 3.23 15.84 10.68
N PRO A 233 3.65 17.05 11.04
CA PRO A 233 3.70 17.49 12.43
C PRO A 233 2.34 17.26 13.13
N GLY A 234 2.35 16.53 14.24
CA GLY A 234 1.13 16.19 14.99
C GLY A 234 0.16 15.22 14.30
N VAL A 235 0.52 14.62 13.15
CA VAL A 235 -0.31 13.66 12.41
C VAL A 235 0.45 12.36 12.19
N TRP A 236 -0.19 11.24 12.56
CA TRP A 236 0.34 9.90 12.38
C TRP A 236 -0.39 9.15 11.28
N HIS A 237 0.34 8.32 10.54
CA HIS A 237 -0.20 7.19 9.82
C HIS A 237 -0.29 6.02 10.78
N VAL A 238 -1.49 5.55 11.01
CA VAL A 238 -1.79 4.39 11.85
C VAL A 238 -2.44 3.30 11.02
N VAL A 239 -2.33 2.07 11.48
CA VAL A 239 -3.13 0.95 11.03
C VAL A 239 -3.89 0.35 12.20
N VAL A 240 -5.13 -0.04 11.96
CA VAL A 240 -5.94 -0.82 12.88
C VAL A 240 -6.17 -2.19 12.26
N ASP A 241 -5.65 -3.22 12.89
CA ASP A 241 -5.99 -4.60 12.58
C ASP A 241 -7.23 -4.94 13.40
N ALA A 242 -8.39 -5.02 12.74
CA ALA A 242 -9.69 -5.15 13.41
C ALA A 242 -10.43 -6.41 12.97
N GLU A 243 -10.83 -7.24 13.95
CA GLU A 243 -11.61 -8.45 13.73
C GLU A 243 -13.10 -8.16 13.90
N PHE A 244 -13.90 -8.63 12.94
CA PHE A 244 -15.35 -8.44 12.92
C PHE A 244 -16.08 -9.76 12.80
N LYS A 245 -17.33 -9.77 13.32
CA LYS A 245 -18.26 -10.88 13.17
C LYS A 245 -19.65 -10.32 12.86
N SER A 246 -20.33 -10.91 11.87
CA SER A 246 -21.71 -10.53 11.54
C SER A 246 -22.66 -10.88 12.69
N TYR A 247 -23.63 -10.01 12.95
CA TYR A 247 -24.68 -10.25 13.95
C TYR A 247 -25.54 -11.49 13.65
N ALA A 248 -25.63 -11.90 12.39
CA ALA A 248 -26.35 -13.12 12.01
C ALA A 248 -25.70 -14.40 12.56
N TYR A 249 -24.48 -14.32 13.11
CA TYR A 249 -23.68 -15.45 13.60
C TYR A 249 -23.18 -15.26 15.05
N ILE A 250 -23.69 -14.26 15.77
CA ILE A 250 -23.46 -14.04 17.19
C ILE A 250 -24.62 -14.65 17.96
#